data_35c4755fe00bafb9ded245bb0423a791
#
_entry.id   35c4755fe00bafb9ded245bb0423a791
#
_cell.length_a   1.000
_cell.length_b   1.000
_cell.length_c   1.000
_cell.angle_alpha   90.00
_cell.angle_beta   90.00
_cell.angle_gamma   90.00
#
_symmetry.space_group_name_H-M   'P 1'
#
loop_
_entity.id
_entity.type
_entity.pdbx_description
1 polymer ?
#
loop_
_entity_poly.entity_id
_entity_poly.type
_entity_poly.pdbx_seq_one_letter_code
_entity_poly.pdbx_strand_id
1 'polypeptide(L)'
;MTTEIQTQRALYQEVYGEPLVVKNLEIPKATPGSVIVRIAAAGVISYMKNIYNGKRQFPYPTPIIPGSGAVGRVAELGPDSTSLKVGDLVFIDPVIRGRDGTSDIFLFGVHSGHSDGGRKLMEGEWRHGTFAEYAKIPIENCAPIDEKLCCGSTEEGGLGYQVSDLVDLGRLLVPFGGLRDIELQPGQTVIVAQPTGGFGSAAVQVALAMGARVIAMGRNSSKLENVVRQMAPFTRPGMLETVTISGSVETDVKNLQKFRPIDAFFDISPDEAINSSHFKAAILSLRQEGRVSLMGGFRSDVPIPHSMIMHANIRLQGTWMCTRAQVREGIKLAERGLLKLSGSAPKEFALEAWDEAFEYANTTGLLTVIVP
;
A
#
# COMPACT_ATOMS: atom_id res chain seq x y z
N MET A 1 -15.44 -11.24 42.28
CA MET A 1 -14.93 -12.07 41.18
C MET A 1 -13.86 -11.26 40.47
N THR A 2 -12.61 -11.57 40.65
CA THR A 2 -11.50 -10.98 39.90
C THR A 2 -11.63 -11.51 38.47
N THR A 3 -12.07 -10.69 37.55
CA THR A 3 -12.03 -11.02 36.10
C THR A 3 -10.58 -11.27 35.75
N GLU A 4 -10.26 -12.47 35.33
CA GLU A 4 -8.94 -12.84 34.83
C GLU A 4 -8.63 -11.95 33.63
N ILE A 5 -7.55 -11.16 33.67
CA ILE A 5 -7.16 -10.28 32.59
C ILE A 5 -6.63 -11.17 31.48
N GLN A 6 -7.32 -11.17 30.33
CA GLN A 6 -6.85 -11.89 29.16
C GLN A 6 -5.68 -11.14 28.52
N THR A 7 -4.60 -11.84 28.22
CA THR A 7 -3.38 -11.30 27.64
C THR A 7 -3.16 -11.84 26.23
N GLN A 8 -2.37 -11.09 25.44
CA GLN A 8 -1.95 -11.40 24.09
C GLN A 8 -0.44 -11.22 23.93
N ARG A 9 0.17 -11.88 22.99
CA ARG A 9 1.53 -11.60 22.55
C ARG A 9 1.49 -10.45 21.53
N ALA A 10 2.43 -9.53 21.67
CA ALA A 10 2.59 -8.42 20.74
C ALA A 10 4.07 -8.04 20.60
N LEU A 11 4.48 -7.60 19.42
CA LEU A 11 5.72 -6.86 19.27
C LEU A 11 5.58 -5.49 19.92
N TYR A 12 6.62 -5.05 20.59
CA TYR A 12 6.59 -3.81 21.36
C TYR A 12 7.90 -3.07 21.23
N GLN A 13 7.82 -1.78 20.97
CA GLN A 13 8.96 -0.88 21.01
C GLN A 13 8.76 0.12 22.14
N GLU A 14 9.66 0.06 23.14
CA GLU A 14 9.60 0.93 24.31
C GLU A 14 10.07 2.34 23.99
N VAL A 15 11.22 2.42 23.28
CA VAL A 15 11.90 3.66 22.94
C VAL A 15 12.16 3.70 21.42
N TYR A 16 11.96 4.86 20.81
CA TYR A 16 12.18 5.08 19.39
C TYR A 16 13.58 4.65 18.93
N GLY A 17 13.65 3.83 17.88
CA GLY A 17 14.91 3.35 17.30
C GLY A 17 15.55 2.16 18.03
N GLU A 18 15.08 1.80 19.22
CA GLU A 18 15.54 0.64 19.96
C GLU A 18 14.93 -0.67 19.42
N PRO A 19 15.55 -1.83 19.66
CA PRO A 19 15.03 -3.12 19.20
C PRO A 19 13.61 -3.41 19.69
N LEU A 20 12.84 -4.09 18.85
CA LEU A 20 11.52 -4.60 19.21
C LEU A 20 11.66 -5.83 20.11
N VAL A 21 10.69 -6.02 21.00
CA VAL A 21 10.60 -7.21 21.86
C VAL A 21 9.20 -7.77 21.84
N VAL A 22 9.05 -9.08 21.98
CA VAL A 22 7.73 -9.70 22.19
C VAL A 22 7.36 -9.54 23.66
N LYS A 23 6.18 -8.97 23.93
CA LYS A 23 5.62 -8.81 25.28
C LYS A 23 4.23 -9.41 25.38
N ASN A 24 3.87 -9.88 26.57
CA ASN A 24 2.49 -10.20 26.93
C ASN A 24 1.82 -8.90 27.42
N LEU A 25 0.78 -8.48 26.72
CA LEU A 25 0.02 -7.27 27.00
C LEU A 25 -1.46 -7.64 27.20
N GLU A 26 -2.23 -6.76 27.84
CA GLU A 26 -3.67 -6.94 27.92
C GLU A 26 -4.32 -6.86 26.53
N ILE A 27 -5.29 -7.76 26.26
CA ILE A 27 -6.10 -7.67 25.03
C ILE A 27 -6.93 -6.39 25.11
N PRO A 28 -6.87 -5.50 24.10
CA PRO A 28 -7.69 -4.29 24.10
C PRO A 28 -9.17 -4.62 24.03
N LYS A 29 -10.02 -3.72 24.56
CA LYS A 29 -11.48 -3.84 24.52
C LYS A 29 -12.06 -2.92 23.46
N ALA A 30 -13.16 -3.34 22.83
CA ALA A 30 -13.91 -2.50 21.93
C ALA A 30 -14.59 -1.34 22.69
N THR A 31 -14.50 -0.16 22.11
CA THR A 31 -15.17 1.07 22.58
C THR A 31 -16.03 1.64 21.45
N PRO A 32 -16.89 2.63 21.69
CA PRO A 32 -17.63 3.27 20.61
C PRO A 32 -16.69 3.69 19.46
N GLY A 33 -17.07 3.36 18.23
CA GLY A 33 -16.28 3.63 17.01
C GLY A 33 -15.11 2.68 16.77
N SER A 34 -15.01 1.56 17.52
CA SER A 34 -13.93 0.58 17.34
C SER A 34 -14.42 -0.86 17.31
N VAL A 35 -13.56 -1.73 16.81
CA VAL A 35 -13.69 -3.19 16.90
C VAL A 35 -12.36 -3.79 17.33
N ILE A 36 -12.39 -4.98 17.92
CA ILE A 36 -11.20 -5.80 18.14
C ILE A 36 -11.14 -6.84 17.02
N VAL A 37 -10.00 -6.89 16.35
CA VAL A 37 -9.73 -7.86 15.29
C VAL A 37 -8.66 -8.82 15.76
N ARG A 38 -8.93 -10.13 15.70
CA ARG A 38 -7.91 -11.16 15.82
C ARG A 38 -7.14 -11.21 14.52
N ILE A 39 -5.86 -10.90 14.58
CA ILE A 39 -4.99 -10.81 13.40
C ILE A 39 -4.72 -12.23 12.87
N ALA A 40 -4.96 -12.43 11.58
CA ALA A 40 -4.60 -13.66 10.88
C ALA A 40 -3.22 -13.54 10.21
N ALA A 41 -2.95 -12.39 9.59
CA ALA A 41 -1.66 -12.08 9.00
C ALA A 41 -1.48 -10.56 8.88
N ALA A 42 -0.31 -10.05 9.23
CA ALA A 42 0.04 -8.64 9.15
C ALA A 42 1.19 -8.42 8.16
N GLY A 43 1.06 -7.44 7.27
CA GLY A 43 2.01 -7.17 6.20
C GLY A 43 3.31 -6.53 6.68
N VAL A 44 4.42 -7.01 6.13
CA VAL A 44 5.75 -6.45 6.35
C VAL A 44 6.19 -5.70 5.10
N ILE A 45 6.29 -4.37 5.20
CA ILE A 45 6.75 -3.51 4.11
C ILE A 45 8.29 -3.59 4.04
N SER A 46 8.87 -3.61 2.85
CA SER A 46 10.31 -3.81 2.62
C SER A 46 11.24 -2.85 3.39
N TYR A 47 10.78 -1.69 3.79
CA TYR A 47 11.55 -0.72 4.56
C TYR A 47 11.17 -0.63 6.05
N MET A 48 10.35 -1.55 6.59
CA MET A 48 9.95 -1.53 8.01
C MET A 48 11.15 -1.59 8.96
N LYS A 49 12.17 -2.39 8.63
CA LYS A 49 13.42 -2.42 9.39
C LYS A 49 14.00 -1.01 9.57
N ASN A 50 13.98 -0.20 8.51
CA ASN A 50 14.54 1.16 8.55
C ASN A 50 13.63 2.16 9.28
N ILE A 51 12.34 1.89 9.40
CA ILE A 51 11.42 2.70 10.20
C ILE A 51 11.75 2.48 11.68
N TYR A 52 11.68 1.24 12.15
CA TYR A 52 11.77 0.97 13.59
C TYR A 52 13.19 1.01 14.17
N ASN A 53 14.23 0.96 13.33
CA ASN A 53 15.61 1.27 13.78
C ASN A 53 15.98 2.76 13.66
N GLY A 54 15.03 3.65 13.36
CA GLY A 54 15.21 5.09 13.26
C GLY A 54 15.95 5.60 12.02
N LYS A 55 16.45 4.74 11.13
CA LYS A 55 17.16 5.18 9.90
C LYS A 55 16.23 5.94 8.94
N ARG A 56 14.96 5.55 8.83
CA ARG A 56 13.94 6.22 8.01
C ARG A 56 13.10 7.17 8.86
N GLN A 57 13.59 7.92 9.69
CA GLN A 57 13.01 9.00 10.51
C GLN A 57 11.49 9.29 10.31
N PHE A 58 10.65 8.24 10.37
CA PHE A 58 9.21 8.39 10.41
C PHE A 58 8.80 8.83 11.82
N PRO A 59 7.99 9.89 11.96
CA PRO A 59 7.52 10.31 13.27
C PRO A 59 6.42 9.35 13.76
N TYR A 60 6.62 8.76 14.92
CA TYR A 60 5.61 7.99 15.66
C TYR A 60 5.90 8.04 17.17
N PRO A 61 4.87 7.97 18.01
CA PRO A 61 5.06 7.97 19.46
C PRO A 61 5.50 6.58 19.95
N THR A 62 6.26 6.57 21.05
CA THR A 62 6.57 5.37 21.82
C THR A 62 6.04 5.50 23.24
N PRO A 63 5.74 4.41 23.95
CA PRO A 63 5.84 3.02 23.49
C PRO A 63 4.78 2.68 22.44
N ILE A 64 5.06 1.69 21.56
CA ILE A 64 4.16 1.34 20.44
C ILE A 64 4.14 -0.17 20.16
N ILE A 65 3.00 -0.70 19.73
CA ILE A 65 2.92 -1.94 18.98
C ILE A 65 3.08 -1.57 17.50
N PRO A 66 4.11 -2.05 16.79
CA PRO A 66 4.32 -1.78 15.37
C PRO A 66 3.29 -2.48 14.46
N GLY A 67 3.45 -2.28 13.14
CA GLY A 67 2.62 -2.93 12.12
C GLY A 67 1.60 -1.98 11.51
N SER A 68 1.08 -2.35 10.34
CA SER A 68 0.17 -1.51 9.56
C SER A 68 -0.99 -2.34 8.99
N GLY A 69 -1.14 -2.41 7.66
CA GLY A 69 -2.19 -3.20 7.02
C GLY A 69 -2.11 -4.68 7.36
N ALA A 70 -3.25 -5.29 7.59
CA ALA A 70 -3.37 -6.69 7.98
C ALA A 70 -4.70 -7.28 7.48
N VAL A 71 -4.86 -8.58 7.64
CA VAL A 71 -6.14 -9.27 7.54
C VAL A 71 -6.41 -10.00 8.84
N GLY A 72 -7.68 -10.11 9.22
CA GLY A 72 -8.06 -10.77 10.46
C GLY A 72 -9.55 -10.94 10.57
N ARG A 73 -9.98 -11.49 11.72
CA ARG A 73 -11.40 -11.72 12.02
C ARG A 73 -11.86 -10.83 13.14
N VAL A 74 -13.01 -10.24 12.97
CA VAL A 74 -13.66 -9.46 14.02
C VAL A 74 -13.91 -10.37 15.24
N ALA A 75 -13.31 -10.01 16.38
CA ALA A 75 -13.44 -10.73 17.64
C ALA A 75 -14.42 -10.08 18.61
N GLU A 76 -14.47 -8.74 18.65
CA GLU A 76 -15.37 -7.97 19.50
C GLU A 76 -15.82 -6.71 18.76
N LEU A 77 -17.07 -6.30 18.96
CA LEU A 77 -17.67 -5.12 18.34
C LEU A 77 -17.91 -4.02 19.37
N GLY A 78 -17.63 -2.79 19.01
CA GLY A 78 -18.11 -1.62 19.72
C GLY A 78 -19.64 -1.52 19.62
N PRO A 79 -20.29 -0.82 20.58
CA PRO A 79 -21.75 -0.79 20.69
C PRO A 79 -22.46 -0.10 19.53
N ASP A 80 -21.74 0.64 18.71
CA ASP A 80 -22.24 1.40 17.56
C ASP A 80 -21.94 0.75 16.19
N SER A 81 -21.45 -0.49 16.20
CA SER A 81 -21.27 -1.26 14.94
C SER A 81 -22.64 -1.68 14.39
N THR A 82 -22.87 -1.39 13.10
CA THR A 82 -24.17 -1.65 12.45
C THR A 82 -24.12 -2.70 11.34
N SER A 83 -22.95 -2.96 10.77
CA SER A 83 -22.81 -3.84 9.60
C SER A 83 -21.84 -5.01 9.81
N LEU A 84 -20.78 -4.82 10.60
CA LEU A 84 -19.82 -5.88 10.92
C LEU A 84 -20.42 -6.87 11.92
N LYS A 85 -20.00 -8.13 11.81
CA LYS A 85 -20.33 -9.22 12.73
C LYS A 85 -19.08 -9.87 13.27
N VAL A 86 -19.17 -10.43 14.48
CA VAL A 86 -18.10 -11.28 15.01
C VAL A 86 -17.88 -12.46 14.07
N GLY A 87 -16.63 -12.73 13.74
CA GLY A 87 -16.22 -13.76 12.78
C GLY A 87 -15.98 -13.24 11.35
N ASP A 88 -16.49 -12.05 10.99
CA ASP A 88 -16.25 -11.48 9.65
C ASP A 88 -14.76 -11.37 9.36
N LEU A 89 -14.35 -11.82 8.17
CA LEU A 89 -13.02 -11.60 7.64
C LEU A 89 -12.92 -10.17 7.11
N VAL A 90 -11.91 -9.43 7.57
CA VAL A 90 -11.72 -8.03 7.20
C VAL A 90 -10.28 -7.75 6.75
N PHE A 91 -10.15 -6.87 5.77
CA PHE A 91 -8.91 -6.15 5.52
C PHE A 91 -8.85 -4.93 6.44
N ILE A 92 -7.73 -4.75 7.11
CA ILE A 92 -7.45 -3.61 7.99
C ILE A 92 -6.70 -2.56 7.19
N ASP A 93 -7.39 -1.45 6.88
CA ASP A 93 -6.78 -0.28 6.26
C ASP A 93 -5.97 0.50 7.30
N PRO A 94 -4.64 0.66 7.13
CA PRO A 94 -3.81 1.38 8.11
C PRO A 94 -4.03 2.89 8.10
N VAL A 95 -4.80 3.42 7.17
CA VAL A 95 -4.97 4.86 6.96
C VAL A 95 -6.08 5.42 7.83
N ILE A 96 -5.75 5.98 8.97
CA ILE A 96 -6.73 6.66 9.83
C ILE A 96 -6.91 8.11 9.39
N ARG A 97 -8.16 8.56 9.40
CA ARG A 97 -8.58 9.93 9.07
C ARG A 97 -9.37 10.53 10.22
N GLY A 98 -9.20 11.83 10.44
CA GLY A 98 -10.04 12.57 11.39
C GLY A 98 -11.52 12.41 11.07
N ARG A 99 -12.35 12.23 12.12
CA ARG A 99 -13.80 11.99 11.99
C ARG A 99 -14.64 13.26 12.01
N ASP A 100 -14.06 14.36 12.50
CA ASP A 100 -14.74 15.64 12.73
C ASP A 100 -14.65 16.62 11.56
N GLY A 101 -14.39 16.11 10.35
CA GLY A 101 -14.31 16.89 9.12
C GLY A 101 -12.96 17.54 8.85
N THR A 102 -11.94 17.17 9.61
CA THR A 102 -10.57 17.60 9.35
C THR A 102 -9.93 16.79 8.24
N SER A 103 -8.84 17.31 7.67
CA SER A 103 -8.03 16.59 6.66
C SER A 103 -6.90 15.78 7.27
N ASP A 104 -6.92 15.55 8.58
CA ASP A 104 -5.90 14.78 9.28
C ASP A 104 -5.85 13.34 8.78
N ILE A 105 -4.66 12.89 8.46
CA ILE A 105 -4.39 11.55 7.95
C ILE A 105 -3.07 11.03 8.53
N PHE A 106 -3.05 9.78 8.97
CA PHE A 106 -1.86 9.11 9.47
C PHE A 106 -1.95 7.58 9.30
N LEU A 107 -0.85 6.89 9.54
CA LEU A 107 -0.75 5.43 9.45
C LEU A 107 -0.51 4.87 10.85
N PHE A 108 -1.51 4.26 11.45
CA PHE A 108 -1.35 3.69 12.78
C PHE A 108 -0.18 2.68 12.81
N GLY A 109 0.47 2.59 13.94
CA GLY A 109 1.64 1.72 14.11
C GLY A 109 2.92 2.16 13.37
N VAL A 110 2.86 3.15 12.45
CA VAL A 110 3.97 3.46 11.51
C VAL A 110 4.35 4.94 11.45
N HIS A 111 3.38 5.85 11.30
CA HIS A 111 3.67 7.26 10.96
C HIS A 111 2.53 8.17 11.41
N SER A 112 2.82 9.17 12.25
CA SER A 112 1.83 10.08 12.85
C SER A 112 1.23 11.13 11.88
N GLY A 113 1.55 11.05 10.60
CA GLY A 113 1.12 12.05 9.62
C GLY A 113 1.93 13.35 9.70
N HIS A 114 1.39 14.40 9.09
CA HIS A 114 2.05 15.69 8.96
C HIS A 114 1.32 16.82 9.71
N SER A 115 0.17 16.53 10.34
CA SER A 115 -0.68 17.48 11.05
C SER A 115 -0.65 17.28 12.56
N ASP A 116 -1.01 18.31 13.32
CA ASP A 116 -1.16 18.22 14.78
C ASP A 116 -2.30 17.29 15.17
N GLY A 117 -3.39 17.28 14.39
CA GLY A 117 -4.51 16.38 14.61
C GLY A 117 -4.13 14.91 14.43
N GLY A 118 -3.37 14.57 13.38
CA GLY A 118 -2.85 13.22 13.17
C GLY A 118 -1.94 12.77 14.32
N ARG A 119 -1.03 13.64 14.78
CA ARG A 119 -0.19 13.37 15.95
C ARG A 119 -1.03 13.11 17.21
N LYS A 120 -1.99 13.98 17.52
CA LYS A 120 -2.89 13.86 18.67
C LYS A 120 -3.66 12.54 18.67
N LEU A 121 -4.22 12.14 17.51
CA LEU A 121 -4.97 10.90 17.36
C LEU A 121 -4.08 9.66 17.55
N MET A 122 -2.85 9.69 17.01
CA MET A 122 -1.91 8.59 17.15
C MET A 122 -1.30 8.52 18.55
N GLU A 123 -1.03 9.63 19.20
CA GLU A 123 -0.57 9.65 20.60
C GLU A 123 -1.63 9.14 21.57
N GLY A 124 -2.90 9.29 21.20
CA GLY A 124 -4.06 8.84 21.97
C GLY A 124 -4.52 7.44 21.62
N GLU A 125 -5.69 7.37 21.03
CA GLU A 125 -6.49 6.14 20.85
C GLU A 125 -5.94 5.18 19.77
N TRP A 126 -5.30 5.71 18.71
CA TRP A 126 -5.00 4.94 17.50
C TRP A 126 -3.50 4.74 17.28
N ARG A 127 -2.76 4.51 18.38
CA ARG A 127 -1.31 4.36 18.37
C ARG A 127 -0.86 3.02 17.82
N HIS A 128 -1.47 1.95 18.33
CA HIS A 128 -0.97 0.59 18.18
C HIS A 128 -1.35 -0.03 16.85
N GLY A 129 -0.38 -0.75 16.26
CA GLY A 129 -0.49 -1.45 14.99
C GLY A 129 -0.92 -2.92 15.13
N THR A 130 -0.56 -3.70 14.13
CA THR A 130 -1.10 -5.04 13.89
C THR A 130 -0.12 -6.19 14.15
N PHE A 131 1.10 -5.93 14.62
CA PHE A 131 2.03 -7.01 15.01
C PHE A 131 1.72 -7.50 16.44
N ALA A 132 0.52 -8.04 16.59
CA ALA A 132 -0.05 -8.58 17.82
C ALA A 132 -1.14 -9.60 17.49
N GLU A 133 -1.53 -10.44 18.42
CA GLU A 133 -2.61 -11.41 18.21
C GLU A 133 -3.99 -10.71 18.05
N TYR A 134 -4.18 -9.56 18.69
CA TYR A 134 -5.39 -8.73 18.59
C TYR A 134 -5.02 -7.26 18.44
N ALA A 135 -5.81 -6.55 17.64
CA ALA A 135 -5.66 -5.13 17.45
C ALA A 135 -7.01 -4.40 17.58
N LYS A 136 -6.99 -3.22 18.21
CA LYS A 136 -8.14 -2.31 18.27
C LYS A 136 -8.12 -1.41 17.04
N ILE A 137 -9.16 -1.49 16.22
CA ILE A 137 -9.22 -0.84 14.91
C ILE A 137 -10.47 0.04 14.83
N PRO A 138 -10.41 1.26 14.23
CA PRO A 138 -11.62 2.01 13.92
C PRO A 138 -12.56 1.20 13.04
N ILE A 139 -13.86 1.23 13.32
CA ILE A 139 -14.88 0.47 12.56
C ILE A 139 -14.75 0.73 11.06
N GLU A 140 -14.56 1.98 10.68
CA GLU A 140 -14.45 2.41 9.30
C GLU A 140 -13.18 1.96 8.57
N ASN A 141 -12.17 1.48 9.29
CA ASN A 141 -10.93 0.94 8.76
C ASN A 141 -10.97 -0.58 8.59
N CYS A 142 -12.05 -1.22 9.02
CA CYS A 142 -12.30 -2.65 8.79
C CYS A 142 -13.15 -2.82 7.54
N ALA A 143 -12.52 -3.20 6.43
CA ALA A 143 -13.21 -3.45 5.18
C ALA A 143 -13.55 -4.95 5.07
N PRO A 144 -14.84 -5.35 5.08
CA PRO A 144 -15.23 -6.75 4.93
C PRO A 144 -14.75 -7.34 3.62
N ILE A 145 -14.34 -8.61 3.65
CA ILE A 145 -13.95 -9.42 2.49
C ILE A 145 -14.95 -10.57 2.35
N ASP A 146 -15.45 -10.80 1.17
CA ASP A 146 -16.23 -12.00 0.88
C ASP A 146 -15.30 -13.22 0.84
N GLU A 147 -15.23 -13.93 1.97
CA GLU A 147 -14.35 -15.09 2.14
C GLU A 147 -14.68 -16.21 1.16
N LYS A 148 -15.95 -16.41 0.79
CA LYS A 148 -16.36 -17.45 -0.16
C LYS A 148 -15.84 -17.14 -1.55
N LEU A 149 -15.87 -15.88 -1.98
CA LEU A 149 -15.31 -15.47 -3.26
C LEU A 149 -13.78 -15.53 -3.25
N CYS A 150 -13.13 -15.03 -2.22
CA CYS A 150 -11.67 -14.97 -2.18
C CYS A 150 -11.02 -16.31 -1.86
N CYS A 151 -11.47 -16.99 -0.80
CA CYS A 151 -10.81 -18.17 -0.26
C CYS A 151 -11.54 -19.49 -0.58
N GLY A 152 -12.75 -19.42 -1.15
CA GLY A 152 -13.50 -20.62 -1.57
C GLY A 152 -12.80 -21.40 -2.66
N SER A 153 -13.15 -22.67 -2.78
CA SER A 153 -12.64 -23.57 -3.83
C SER A 153 -12.89 -23.00 -5.23
N THR A 154 -11.94 -23.13 -6.12
CA THR A 154 -12.08 -22.75 -7.54
C THR A 154 -13.14 -23.58 -8.24
N GLU A 155 -13.41 -24.79 -7.79
CA GLU A 155 -14.49 -25.65 -8.29
C GLU A 155 -15.88 -25.11 -7.97
N GLU A 156 -16.00 -24.36 -6.87
CA GLU A 156 -17.23 -23.70 -6.41
C GLU A 156 -17.31 -22.21 -6.85
N GLY A 157 -16.38 -21.75 -7.68
CA GLY A 157 -16.33 -20.39 -8.19
C GLY A 157 -15.59 -19.40 -7.29
N GLY A 158 -14.88 -19.87 -6.26
CA GLY A 158 -13.95 -19.07 -5.46
C GLY A 158 -12.61 -18.87 -6.18
N LEU A 159 -11.76 -18.00 -5.63
CA LEU A 159 -10.44 -17.68 -6.18
C LEU A 159 -9.31 -18.53 -5.59
N GLY A 160 -9.57 -19.30 -4.53
CA GLY A 160 -8.63 -20.23 -3.90
C GLY A 160 -7.47 -19.59 -3.14
N TYR A 161 -7.58 -18.31 -2.77
CA TYR A 161 -6.55 -17.64 -1.98
C TYR A 161 -6.50 -18.17 -0.54
N GLN A 162 -5.31 -18.20 0.04
CA GLN A 162 -5.16 -18.33 1.47
C GLN A 162 -5.46 -16.97 2.14
N VAL A 163 -5.86 -16.99 3.41
CA VAL A 163 -6.15 -15.73 4.14
C VAL A 163 -4.92 -14.81 4.17
N SER A 164 -3.73 -15.36 4.29
CA SER A 164 -2.47 -14.59 4.25
C SER A 164 -2.19 -13.92 2.90
N ASP A 165 -2.66 -14.48 1.78
CA ASP A 165 -2.53 -13.85 0.45
C ASP A 165 -3.26 -12.51 0.38
N LEU A 166 -4.36 -12.35 1.13
CA LEU A 166 -5.19 -11.14 1.15
C LEU A 166 -4.44 -9.92 1.72
N VAL A 167 -3.34 -10.11 2.43
CA VAL A 167 -2.46 -9.03 2.90
C VAL A 167 -1.89 -8.23 1.72
N ASP A 168 -1.75 -8.83 0.54
CA ASP A 168 -1.28 -8.15 -0.69
C ASP A 168 -2.19 -6.98 -1.11
N LEU A 169 -3.45 -6.96 -0.67
CA LEU A 169 -4.34 -5.81 -0.84
C LEU A 169 -3.69 -4.51 -0.34
N GLY A 170 -2.96 -4.54 0.79
CA GLY A 170 -2.27 -3.35 1.31
C GLY A 170 -1.26 -2.76 0.33
N ARG A 171 -0.56 -3.60 -0.44
CA ARG A 171 0.39 -3.18 -1.47
C ARG A 171 -0.31 -2.66 -2.73
N LEU A 172 -1.39 -3.31 -3.14
CA LEU A 172 -2.13 -2.99 -4.37
C LEU A 172 -3.00 -1.73 -4.23
N LEU A 173 -3.61 -1.51 -3.06
CA LEU A 173 -4.51 -0.40 -2.82
C LEU A 173 -3.81 0.97 -2.82
N VAL A 174 -2.52 1.03 -2.45
CA VAL A 174 -1.76 2.30 -2.49
C VAL A 174 -1.73 2.89 -3.90
N PRO A 175 -1.18 2.22 -4.93
CA PRO A 175 -1.21 2.76 -6.29
C PRO A 175 -2.61 2.81 -6.89
N PHE A 176 -3.55 1.96 -6.46
CA PHE A 176 -4.95 2.06 -6.88
C PHE A 176 -5.53 3.43 -6.56
N GLY A 177 -5.28 3.96 -5.34
CA GLY A 177 -5.69 5.32 -4.96
C GLY A 177 -5.20 6.36 -5.95
N GLY A 178 -3.89 6.43 -6.21
CA GLY A 178 -3.32 7.44 -7.11
C GLY A 178 -3.77 7.30 -8.57
N LEU A 179 -3.96 6.08 -9.06
CA LEU A 179 -4.48 5.84 -10.42
C LEU A 179 -5.96 6.23 -10.54
N ARG A 180 -6.75 6.02 -9.48
CA ARG A 180 -8.15 6.47 -9.41
C ARG A 180 -8.27 7.99 -9.32
N ASP A 181 -7.41 8.65 -8.54
CA ASP A 181 -7.43 10.10 -8.36
C ASP A 181 -7.10 10.86 -9.65
N ILE A 182 -6.26 10.28 -10.52
CA ILE A 182 -6.03 10.83 -11.87
C ILE A 182 -7.05 10.31 -12.90
N GLU A 183 -8.10 9.63 -12.47
CA GLU A 183 -9.19 9.15 -13.33
C GLU A 183 -8.69 8.28 -14.51
N LEU A 184 -7.71 7.39 -14.27
CA LEU A 184 -7.22 6.51 -15.32
C LEU A 184 -8.35 5.62 -15.85
N GLN A 185 -8.55 5.64 -17.18
CA GLN A 185 -9.61 4.88 -17.85
C GLN A 185 -9.06 3.67 -18.60
N PRO A 186 -9.87 2.60 -18.77
CA PRO A 186 -9.52 1.48 -19.65
C PRO A 186 -9.17 1.96 -21.07
N GLY A 187 -8.15 1.35 -21.66
CA GLY A 187 -7.67 1.70 -23.00
C GLY A 187 -6.70 2.88 -23.05
N GLN A 188 -6.51 3.62 -21.95
CA GLN A 188 -5.52 4.69 -21.87
C GLN A 188 -4.11 4.15 -21.66
N THR A 189 -3.10 4.95 -22.02
CA THR A 189 -1.68 4.63 -21.82
C THR A 189 -1.11 5.41 -20.63
N VAL A 190 -0.50 4.69 -19.68
CA VAL A 190 0.13 5.28 -18.49
C VAL A 190 1.62 4.90 -18.40
N ILE A 191 2.47 5.89 -18.13
CA ILE A 191 3.86 5.63 -17.71
C ILE A 191 3.84 5.35 -16.21
N VAL A 192 4.49 4.26 -15.77
CA VAL A 192 4.71 3.96 -14.35
C VAL A 192 6.22 4.01 -14.08
N ALA A 193 6.65 4.87 -13.19
CA ALA A 193 8.02 4.98 -12.68
C ALA A 193 8.02 5.00 -11.15
N GLN A 194 8.86 4.31 -10.49
CA GLN A 194 9.86 3.25 -10.76
C GLN A 194 9.19 1.86 -10.60
N PRO A 195 9.05 1.05 -11.64
CA PRO A 195 8.20 -0.15 -11.62
C PRO A 195 8.82 -1.34 -10.91
N THR A 196 10.07 -1.28 -10.50
CA THR A 196 10.84 -2.45 -10.00
C THR A 196 10.79 -2.62 -8.47
N GLY A 197 10.25 -1.66 -7.74
CA GLY A 197 10.00 -1.77 -6.30
C GLY A 197 8.63 -2.36 -5.99
N GLY A 198 8.35 -2.73 -4.73
CA GLY A 198 7.09 -3.36 -4.31
C GLY A 198 5.84 -2.58 -4.73
N PHE A 199 5.78 -1.28 -4.43
CA PHE A 199 4.65 -0.43 -4.83
C PHE A 199 4.66 -0.08 -6.33
N GLY A 200 5.83 0.01 -6.96
CA GLY A 200 5.93 0.27 -8.39
C GLY A 200 5.44 -0.92 -9.22
N SER A 201 5.80 -2.15 -8.85
CA SER A 201 5.27 -3.36 -9.49
C SER A 201 3.77 -3.52 -9.25
N ALA A 202 3.29 -3.15 -8.07
CA ALA A 202 1.85 -3.06 -7.78
C ALA A 202 1.15 -2.05 -8.67
N ALA A 203 1.75 -0.87 -8.93
CA ALA A 203 1.18 0.13 -9.81
C ALA A 203 1.03 -0.39 -11.25
N VAL A 204 2.04 -1.13 -11.75
CA VAL A 204 1.95 -1.80 -13.06
C VAL A 204 0.78 -2.79 -13.07
N GLN A 205 0.71 -3.65 -12.08
CA GLN A 205 -0.33 -4.68 -11.95
C GLN A 205 -1.74 -4.07 -11.88
N VAL A 206 -1.91 -3.05 -11.05
CA VAL A 206 -3.19 -2.34 -10.88
C VAL A 206 -3.60 -1.62 -12.17
N ALA A 207 -2.69 -0.91 -12.82
CA ALA A 207 -2.99 -0.21 -14.08
C ALA A 207 -3.43 -1.20 -15.18
N LEU A 208 -2.76 -2.37 -15.28
CA LEU A 208 -3.17 -3.46 -16.19
C LEU A 208 -4.56 -3.99 -15.83
N ALA A 209 -4.83 -4.22 -14.54
CA ALA A 209 -6.15 -4.68 -14.07
C ALA A 209 -7.27 -3.66 -14.35
N MET A 210 -6.94 -2.35 -14.32
CA MET A 210 -7.86 -1.28 -14.74
C MET A 210 -8.04 -1.19 -16.27
N GLY A 211 -7.37 -2.04 -17.06
CA GLY A 211 -7.47 -2.08 -18.51
C GLY A 211 -6.62 -1.05 -19.24
N ALA A 212 -5.65 -0.43 -18.57
CA ALA A 212 -4.73 0.51 -19.18
C ALA A 212 -3.54 -0.20 -19.85
N ARG A 213 -2.98 0.40 -20.91
CA ARG A 213 -1.67 0.07 -21.43
C ARG A 213 -0.60 0.72 -20.56
N VAL A 214 0.42 -0.05 -20.16
CA VAL A 214 1.45 0.40 -19.23
C VAL A 214 2.80 0.50 -19.92
N ILE A 215 3.50 1.62 -19.69
CA ILE A 215 4.92 1.80 -20.01
C ILE A 215 5.68 1.79 -18.70
N ALA A 216 6.34 0.68 -18.39
CA ALA A 216 7.15 0.51 -17.19
C ALA A 216 8.54 1.16 -17.42
N MET A 217 8.79 2.29 -16.74
CA MET A 217 10.00 3.09 -16.94
C MET A 217 10.96 2.97 -15.74
N GLY A 218 12.15 2.41 -15.95
CA GLY A 218 13.12 2.15 -14.88
C GLY A 218 14.56 2.15 -15.35
N ARG A 219 15.54 2.20 -14.42
CA ARG A 219 16.97 2.33 -14.73
C ARG A 219 17.66 1.04 -15.18
N ASN A 220 17.15 -0.10 -14.76
CA ASN A 220 17.82 -1.39 -14.95
C ASN A 220 16.99 -2.29 -15.86
N SER A 221 17.51 -2.59 -17.07
CA SER A 221 16.84 -3.40 -18.08
C SER A 221 16.51 -4.81 -17.59
N SER A 222 17.44 -5.48 -16.91
CA SER A 222 17.22 -6.83 -16.40
C SER A 222 16.10 -6.88 -15.34
N LYS A 223 16.00 -5.83 -14.49
CA LYS A 223 14.88 -5.71 -13.54
C LYS A 223 13.57 -5.41 -14.26
N LEU A 224 13.58 -4.63 -15.33
CA LEU A 224 12.39 -4.38 -16.15
C LEU A 224 11.91 -5.67 -16.84
N GLU A 225 12.79 -6.50 -17.36
CA GLU A 225 12.47 -7.83 -17.89
C GLU A 225 11.84 -8.74 -16.83
N ASN A 226 12.31 -8.65 -15.58
CA ASN A 226 11.69 -9.36 -14.46
C ASN A 226 10.26 -8.87 -14.21
N VAL A 227 10.01 -7.57 -14.26
CA VAL A 227 8.64 -7.03 -14.15
C VAL A 227 7.75 -7.58 -15.25
N VAL A 228 8.23 -7.61 -16.51
CA VAL A 228 7.47 -8.19 -17.64
C VAL A 228 7.12 -9.66 -17.37
N ARG A 229 8.10 -10.46 -16.93
CA ARG A 229 7.88 -11.88 -16.60
C ARG A 229 6.87 -12.06 -15.46
N GLN A 230 6.98 -11.26 -14.41
CA GLN A 230 6.03 -11.32 -13.28
C GLN A 230 4.62 -10.90 -13.68
N MET A 231 4.49 -9.95 -14.60
CA MET A 231 3.19 -9.45 -15.07
C MET A 231 2.57 -10.32 -16.18
N ALA A 232 3.31 -11.27 -16.77
CA ALA A 232 2.79 -12.11 -17.83
C ALA A 232 1.44 -12.81 -17.52
N PRO A 233 1.18 -13.31 -16.29
CA PRO A 233 -0.12 -13.90 -15.96
C PRO A 233 -1.27 -12.88 -15.85
N PHE A 234 -0.95 -11.59 -15.79
CA PHE A 234 -1.91 -10.50 -15.56
C PHE A 234 -2.17 -9.63 -16.78
N THR A 235 -1.44 -9.88 -17.90
CA THR A 235 -1.47 -8.99 -19.05
C THR A 235 -1.67 -9.72 -20.38
N ARG A 236 -2.08 -8.99 -21.40
CA ARG A 236 -2.15 -9.43 -22.78
C ARG A 236 -0.97 -8.86 -23.59
N PRO A 237 -0.57 -9.48 -24.71
CA PRO A 237 0.45 -8.92 -25.59
C PRO A 237 0.17 -7.46 -25.96
N GLY A 238 1.19 -6.61 -25.90
CA GLY A 238 1.09 -5.18 -26.24
C GLY A 238 0.52 -4.26 -25.14
N MET A 239 0.07 -4.82 -23.99
CA MET A 239 -0.43 -4.01 -22.89
C MET A 239 0.66 -3.55 -21.91
N LEU A 240 1.82 -4.19 -21.92
CA LEU A 240 2.97 -3.82 -21.09
C LEU A 240 4.22 -3.68 -21.96
N GLU A 241 4.79 -2.49 -21.90
CA GLU A 241 6.05 -2.13 -22.56
C GLU A 241 7.06 -1.62 -21.54
N THR A 242 8.33 -1.61 -21.89
CA THR A 242 9.38 -1.10 -21.02
C THR A 242 10.20 -0.02 -21.67
N VAL A 243 10.65 0.95 -20.86
CA VAL A 243 11.60 1.99 -21.26
C VAL A 243 12.71 2.08 -20.23
N THR A 244 13.95 1.88 -20.67
CA THR A 244 15.10 2.09 -19.82
C THR A 244 15.45 3.58 -19.76
N ILE A 245 15.55 4.11 -18.54
CA ILE A 245 15.95 5.50 -18.27
C ILE A 245 17.42 5.66 -18.70
N SER A 246 17.67 6.60 -19.61
CA SER A 246 19.02 6.83 -20.17
C SER A 246 19.86 7.82 -19.37
N GLY A 247 19.23 8.63 -18.51
CA GLY A 247 19.84 9.76 -17.83
C GLY A 247 19.79 11.08 -18.63
N SER A 248 19.34 11.04 -19.90
CA SER A 248 19.09 12.23 -20.73
C SER A 248 17.60 12.42 -20.96
N VAL A 249 17.09 13.59 -20.63
CA VAL A 249 15.66 13.93 -20.84
C VAL A 249 15.27 13.81 -22.31
N GLU A 250 16.12 14.29 -23.23
CA GLU A 250 15.87 14.29 -24.68
C GLU A 250 15.78 12.86 -25.21
N THR A 251 16.71 12.00 -24.78
CA THR A 251 16.73 10.58 -25.18
C THR A 251 15.51 9.85 -24.63
N ASP A 252 15.16 10.10 -23.37
CA ASP A 252 14.02 9.45 -22.72
C ASP A 252 12.70 9.88 -23.37
N VAL A 253 12.54 11.17 -23.69
CA VAL A 253 11.39 11.67 -24.48
C VAL A 253 11.29 10.98 -25.83
N LYS A 254 12.40 10.87 -26.57
CA LYS A 254 12.44 10.18 -27.87
C LYS A 254 12.03 8.71 -27.75
N ASN A 255 12.45 8.03 -26.70
CA ASN A 255 12.06 6.64 -26.43
C ASN A 255 10.59 6.49 -26.10
N LEU A 256 10.00 7.45 -25.37
CA LEU A 256 8.58 7.47 -25.01
C LEU A 256 7.68 7.84 -26.20
N GLN A 257 8.15 8.63 -27.16
CA GLN A 257 7.35 9.05 -28.32
C GLN A 257 6.79 7.88 -29.17
N LYS A 258 7.44 6.71 -29.13
CA LYS A 258 6.99 5.49 -29.82
C LYS A 258 5.62 4.98 -29.35
N PHE A 259 5.21 5.39 -28.15
CA PHE A 259 4.02 4.87 -27.47
C PHE A 259 2.85 5.86 -27.44
N ARG A 260 2.99 6.99 -28.11
CA ARG A 260 1.95 8.03 -28.16
C ARG A 260 0.64 7.51 -28.75
N PRO A 261 -0.53 8.02 -28.29
CA PRO A 261 -0.69 9.03 -27.25
C PRO A 261 -0.46 8.46 -25.84
N ILE A 262 0.15 9.26 -24.94
CA ILE A 262 0.35 8.90 -23.53
C ILE A 262 -0.56 9.79 -22.69
N ASP A 263 -1.47 9.15 -21.96
CA ASP A 263 -2.56 9.82 -21.24
C ASP A 263 -2.19 10.26 -19.83
N ALA A 264 -1.35 9.44 -19.17
CA ALA A 264 -1.02 9.63 -17.77
C ALA A 264 0.42 9.24 -17.42
N PHE A 265 0.91 9.83 -16.34
CA PHE A 265 2.15 9.44 -15.69
C PHE A 265 1.88 9.20 -14.20
N PHE A 266 2.29 8.05 -13.72
CA PHE A 266 2.24 7.66 -12.32
C PHE A 266 3.65 7.59 -11.75
N ASP A 267 3.97 8.51 -10.83
CA ASP A 267 5.25 8.56 -10.13
C ASP A 267 5.14 7.98 -8.73
N ILE A 268 5.91 6.94 -8.45
CA ILE A 268 6.09 6.35 -7.13
C ILE A 268 7.57 6.14 -6.82
N SER A 269 8.38 7.07 -7.27
CA SER A 269 9.83 7.02 -7.16
C SER A 269 10.30 7.25 -5.73
N PRO A 270 11.34 6.54 -5.29
CA PRO A 270 12.01 6.81 -4.03
C PRO A 270 12.90 8.07 -4.13
N ASP A 271 13.31 8.61 -2.98
CA ASP A 271 14.13 9.82 -2.88
C ASP A 271 15.42 9.78 -3.71
N GLU A 272 16.05 8.62 -3.81
CA GLU A 272 17.27 8.39 -4.60
C GLU A 272 17.08 8.60 -6.10
N ALA A 273 15.86 8.74 -6.57
CA ALA A 273 15.54 9.00 -7.98
C ALA A 273 15.29 10.48 -8.30
N ILE A 274 15.44 11.39 -7.33
CA ILE A 274 15.13 12.82 -7.48
C ILE A 274 15.84 13.50 -8.64
N ASN A 275 17.10 13.13 -8.91
CA ASN A 275 17.91 13.67 -10.00
C ASN A 275 17.81 12.87 -11.31
N SER A 276 16.85 11.93 -11.40
CA SER A 276 16.70 11.09 -12.59
C SER A 276 15.91 11.84 -13.68
N SER A 277 16.30 11.61 -14.95
CA SER A 277 15.68 12.24 -16.13
C SER A 277 14.20 11.88 -16.33
N HIS A 278 13.75 10.76 -15.76
CA HIS A 278 12.42 10.18 -16.01
C HIS A 278 11.27 11.13 -15.69
N PHE A 279 11.36 11.86 -14.56
CA PHE A 279 10.26 12.69 -14.09
C PHE A 279 9.91 13.78 -15.12
N LYS A 280 10.93 14.55 -15.57
CA LYS A 280 10.74 15.58 -16.58
C LYS A 280 10.38 14.97 -17.94
N ALA A 281 11.06 13.88 -18.34
CA ALA A 281 10.82 13.21 -19.62
C ALA A 281 9.38 12.66 -19.73
N ALA A 282 8.87 12.05 -18.67
CA ALA A 282 7.50 11.54 -18.63
C ALA A 282 6.47 12.68 -18.83
N ILE A 283 6.61 13.80 -18.09
CA ILE A 283 5.69 14.95 -18.23
C ILE A 283 5.75 15.52 -19.66
N LEU A 284 6.95 15.69 -20.25
CA LEU A 284 7.15 16.20 -21.62
C LEU A 284 6.58 15.25 -22.70
N SER A 285 6.32 14.01 -22.35
CA SER A 285 5.81 12.99 -23.28
C SER A 285 4.28 12.86 -23.27
N LEU A 286 3.60 13.50 -22.31
CA LEU A 286 2.13 13.43 -22.19
C LEU A 286 1.44 14.15 -23.36
N ARG A 287 0.25 13.66 -23.69
CA ARG A 287 -0.65 14.36 -24.61
C ARG A 287 -1.28 15.60 -23.97
N GLN A 288 -1.98 16.39 -24.77
CA GLN A 288 -2.87 17.43 -24.28
C GLN A 288 -3.84 16.89 -23.23
N GLU A 289 -4.04 17.62 -22.14
CA GLU A 289 -4.86 17.23 -20.99
C GLU A 289 -4.36 15.95 -20.28
N GLY A 290 -3.06 15.68 -20.38
CA GLY A 290 -2.43 14.58 -19.66
C GLY A 290 -2.51 14.75 -18.15
N ARG A 291 -2.34 13.65 -17.41
CA ARG A 291 -2.51 13.64 -15.95
C ARG A 291 -1.31 13.00 -15.27
N VAL A 292 -0.90 13.56 -14.15
CA VAL A 292 0.24 13.07 -13.36
C VAL A 292 -0.23 12.78 -11.95
N SER A 293 0.01 11.55 -11.49
CA SER A 293 -0.14 11.15 -10.09
C SER A 293 1.21 11.21 -9.39
N LEU A 294 1.30 11.99 -8.32
CA LEU A 294 2.50 12.15 -7.50
C LEU A 294 2.32 11.37 -6.19
N MET A 295 2.92 10.20 -6.10
CA MET A 295 2.94 9.35 -4.92
C MET A 295 4.38 9.01 -4.47
N GLY A 296 5.38 9.54 -5.16
CA GLY A 296 6.79 9.34 -4.84
C GLY A 296 7.20 9.94 -3.50
N GLY A 297 8.34 9.51 -2.99
CA GLY A 297 8.87 9.93 -1.70
C GLY A 297 10.04 10.91 -1.80
N PHE A 298 10.03 11.84 -2.75
CA PHE A 298 11.05 12.89 -2.83
C PHE A 298 10.98 13.81 -1.60
N ARG A 299 12.14 14.10 -1.01
CA ARG A 299 12.26 14.94 0.18
C ARG A 299 12.60 16.38 -0.13
N SER A 300 12.97 16.67 -1.38
CA SER A 300 13.32 18.01 -1.85
C SER A 300 12.45 18.38 -3.04
N ASP A 301 12.44 19.66 -3.38
CA ASP A 301 11.70 20.19 -4.52
C ASP A 301 12.22 19.63 -5.84
N VAL A 302 11.31 19.31 -6.73
CA VAL A 302 11.61 18.81 -8.08
C VAL A 302 11.23 19.86 -9.10
N PRO A 303 12.14 20.26 -10.01
CA PRO A 303 11.81 21.22 -11.06
C PRO A 303 10.79 20.62 -12.03
N ILE A 304 9.73 21.38 -12.31
CA ILE A 304 8.68 20.97 -13.25
C ILE A 304 8.79 21.76 -14.57
N PRO A 305 8.45 21.16 -15.73
CA PRO A 305 8.41 21.85 -17.02
C PRO A 305 7.16 22.74 -17.13
N HIS A 306 7.13 23.86 -16.41
CA HIS A 306 5.97 24.75 -16.24
C HIS A 306 5.30 25.13 -17.56
N SER A 307 6.08 25.53 -18.57
CA SER A 307 5.54 25.93 -19.88
C SER A 307 4.75 24.81 -20.55
N MET A 308 5.26 23.57 -20.52
CA MET A 308 4.55 22.41 -21.08
C MET A 308 3.26 22.12 -20.31
N ILE A 309 3.33 22.15 -18.97
CA ILE A 309 2.17 21.91 -18.11
C ILE A 309 1.05 22.89 -18.43
N MET A 310 1.37 24.17 -18.55
CA MET A 310 0.40 25.23 -18.83
C MET A 310 -0.17 25.11 -20.24
N HIS A 311 0.68 24.98 -21.28
CA HIS A 311 0.21 24.95 -22.66
C HIS A 311 -0.54 23.66 -23.03
N ALA A 312 -0.20 22.54 -22.40
CA ALA A 312 -0.85 21.27 -22.64
C ALA A 312 -1.99 20.95 -21.62
N ASN A 313 -2.37 21.90 -20.75
CA ASN A 313 -3.41 21.71 -19.73
C ASN A 313 -3.18 20.44 -18.88
N ILE A 314 -1.94 20.14 -18.51
CA ILE A 314 -1.61 18.95 -17.71
C ILE A 314 -2.05 19.15 -16.27
N ARG A 315 -2.72 18.15 -15.71
CA ARG A 315 -3.10 18.12 -14.28
C ARG A 315 -2.06 17.37 -13.47
N LEU A 316 -1.59 17.96 -12.37
CA LEU A 316 -0.72 17.32 -11.38
C LEU A 316 -1.54 17.04 -10.12
N GLN A 317 -1.61 15.80 -9.70
CA GLN A 317 -2.36 15.35 -8.54
C GLN A 317 -1.43 14.67 -7.53
N GLY A 318 -1.27 15.28 -6.35
CA GLY A 318 -0.64 14.64 -5.21
C GLY A 318 -1.63 13.69 -4.51
N THR A 319 -1.20 12.47 -4.22
CA THR A 319 -2.01 11.48 -3.49
C THR A 319 -1.15 10.79 -2.45
N TRP A 320 -1.60 10.81 -1.20
CA TRP A 320 -1.02 9.99 -0.14
C TRP A 320 -2.01 8.91 0.30
N MET A 321 -1.70 7.66 -0.03
CA MET A 321 -2.52 6.47 0.22
C MET A 321 -3.80 6.44 -0.64
N CYS A 322 -4.88 5.81 -0.16
CA CYS A 322 -6.17 5.72 -0.83
C CYS A 322 -7.32 6.13 0.11
N THR A 323 -8.46 6.45 -0.44
CA THR A 323 -9.67 6.75 0.33
C THR A 323 -10.39 5.45 0.74
N ARG A 324 -11.23 5.51 1.76
CA ARG A 324 -12.08 4.36 2.18
C ARG A 324 -12.98 3.83 1.05
N ALA A 325 -13.47 4.72 0.20
CA ALA A 325 -14.26 4.32 -0.97
C ALA A 325 -13.42 3.52 -1.97
N GLN A 326 -12.20 3.96 -2.24
CA GLN A 326 -11.25 3.27 -3.11
C GLN A 326 -10.80 1.93 -2.52
N VAL A 327 -10.61 1.82 -1.20
CA VAL A 327 -10.34 0.52 -0.53
C VAL A 327 -11.46 -0.47 -0.83
N ARG A 328 -12.72 -0.08 -0.63
CA ARG A 328 -13.89 -0.95 -0.92
C ARG A 328 -14.00 -1.30 -2.40
N GLU A 329 -13.71 -0.35 -3.29
CA GLU A 329 -13.69 -0.58 -4.74
C GLU A 329 -12.60 -1.58 -5.14
N GLY A 330 -11.37 -1.41 -4.65
CA GLY A 330 -10.25 -2.31 -4.92
C GLY A 330 -10.49 -3.72 -4.40
N ILE A 331 -11.08 -3.87 -3.20
CA ILE A 331 -11.47 -5.18 -2.66
C ILE A 331 -12.51 -5.85 -3.58
N LYS A 332 -13.53 -5.13 -4.04
CA LYS A 332 -14.51 -5.67 -5.00
C LYS A 332 -13.86 -6.14 -6.30
N LEU A 333 -12.85 -5.43 -6.80
CA LEU A 333 -12.10 -5.87 -7.98
C LEU A 333 -11.33 -7.16 -7.69
N ALA A 334 -10.75 -7.30 -6.50
CA ALA A 334 -10.06 -8.51 -6.08
C ALA A 334 -11.04 -9.69 -5.94
N GLU A 335 -12.18 -9.51 -5.26
CA GLU A 335 -13.25 -10.50 -5.11
C GLU A 335 -13.81 -11.01 -6.44
N ARG A 336 -13.78 -10.18 -7.48
CA ARG A 336 -14.20 -10.54 -8.85
C ARG A 336 -13.08 -11.12 -9.70
N GLY A 337 -11.87 -11.29 -9.14
CA GLY A 337 -10.69 -11.79 -9.87
C GLY A 337 -10.16 -10.82 -10.94
N LEU A 338 -10.65 -9.58 -10.99
CA LEU A 338 -10.19 -8.54 -11.90
C LEU A 338 -8.84 -7.95 -11.44
N LEU A 339 -8.69 -7.72 -10.14
CA LEU A 339 -7.42 -7.38 -9.51
C LEU A 339 -6.90 -8.65 -8.81
N LYS A 340 -6.05 -9.39 -9.51
CA LYS A 340 -5.46 -10.61 -8.97
C LYS A 340 -4.42 -10.23 -7.90
N LEU A 341 -4.37 -11.00 -6.83
CA LEU A 341 -3.31 -10.90 -5.82
C LEU A 341 -2.00 -11.47 -6.35
N SER A 342 -0.91 -11.30 -5.61
CA SER A 342 0.41 -11.84 -5.99
C SER A 342 0.30 -13.32 -6.35
N GLY A 343 0.92 -13.73 -7.44
CA GLY A 343 0.92 -15.12 -7.89
C GLY A 343 1.82 -16.06 -7.08
N SER A 344 2.50 -15.56 -6.05
CA SER A 344 3.31 -16.34 -5.11
C SER A 344 2.76 -16.18 -3.70
N ALA A 345 2.67 -17.29 -2.97
CA ALA A 345 2.30 -17.28 -1.56
C ALA A 345 3.24 -16.36 -0.76
N PRO A 346 2.72 -15.63 0.23
CA PRO A 346 3.53 -14.79 1.09
C PRO A 346 4.51 -15.67 1.90
N LYS A 347 5.70 -15.11 2.19
CA LYS A 347 6.59 -15.73 3.16
C LYS A 347 6.08 -15.40 4.56
N GLU A 348 5.65 -16.42 5.28
CA GLU A 348 5.13 -16.32 6.64
C GLU A 348 6.23 -16.45 7.69
N PHE A 349 6.15 -15.62 8.73
CA PHE A 349 7.02 -15.64 9.89
C PHE A 349 6.17 -15.57 11.16
N ALA A 350 6.58 -16.28 12.20
CA ALA A 350 5.99 -16.11 13.54
C ALA A 350 6.37 -14.73 14.12
N LEU A 351 5.62 -14.28 15.12
CA LEU A 351 5.85 -12.98 15.77
C LEU A 351 7.27 -12.89 16.35
N GLU A 352 7.81 -13.97 16.88
CA GLU A 352 9.15 -14.07 17.46
C GLU A 352 10.27 -13.93 16.40
N ALA A 353 9.98 -14.24 15.14
CA ALA A 353 10.94 -14.15 14.03
C ALA A 353 10.82 -12.82 13.25
N TRP A 354 10.36 -11.75 13.91
CA TRP A 354 10.10 -10.45 13.31
C TRP A 354 11.33 -9.83 12.62
N ASP A 355 12.53 -10.01 13.20
CA ASP A 355 13.77 -9.46 12.64
C ASP A 355 14.17 -10.17 11.34
N GLU A 356 13.97 -11.50 11.26
CA GLU A 356 14.13 -12.30 10.04
C GLU A 356 13.10 -11.86 8.98
N ALA A 357 11.84 -11.63 9.38
CA ALA A 357 10.79 -11.14 8.50
C ALA A 357 11.15 -9.78 7.90
N PHE A 358 11.65 -8.85 8.72
CA PHE A 358 12.08 -7.52 8.29
C PHE A 358 13.28 -7.58 7.35
N GLU A 359 14.27 -8.44 7.66
CA GLU A 359 15.43 -8.63 6.79
C GLU A 359 15.04 -9.26 5.46
N TYR A 360 14.17 -10.28 5.46
CA TYR A 360 13.68 -10.94 4.26
C TYR A 360 12.93 -9.95 3.37
N ALA A 361 11.99 -9.17 3.93
CA ALA A 361 11.25 -8.15 3.19
C ALA A 361 12.18 -7.07 2.60
N ASN A 362 13.18 -6.63 3.37
CA ASN A 362 14.13 -5.60 2.95
C ASN A 362 15.04 -6.06 1.80
N THR A 363 15.49 -7.31 1.81
CA THR A 363 16.44 -7.85 0.84
C THR A 363 15.76 -8.35 -0.44
N THR A 364 14.61 -8.98 -0.31
CA THR A 364 13.92 -9.62 -1.45
C THR A 364 12.85 -8.73 -2.08
N GLY A 365 12.21 -7.86 -1.28
CA GLY A 365 11.03 -7.09 -1.70
C GLY A 365 9.79 -7.94 -1.98
N LEU A 366 9.82 -9.23 -1.63
CA LEU A 366 8.70 -10.15 -1.80
C LEU A 366 7.65 -9.97 -0.71
N LEU A 367 6.43 -10.42 -1.01
CA LEU A 367 5.32 -10.38 -0.05
C LEU A 367 5.69 -11.18 1.20
N THR A 368 5.72 -10.48 2.32
CA THR A 368 6.15 -11.00 3.61
C THR A 368 5.09 -10.67 4.65
N VAL A 369 4.77 -11.62 5.50
CA VAL A 369 3.77 -11.44 6.57
C VAL A 369 4.26 -11.99 7.90
N ILE A 370 3.81 -11.36 8.99
CA ILE A 370 3.89 -11.90 10.34
C ILE A 370 2.54 -12.51 10.67
N VAL A 371 2.55 -13.77 11.13
CA VAL A 371 1.39 -14.49 11.66
C VAL A 371 1.58 -14.54 13.17
N PRO A 372 0.80 -13.79 13.96
CA PRO A 372 0.97 -13.68 15.41
C PRO A 372 0.63 -14.92 16.19
#